data_d278481e5d83d54df13788d197c886c8
#
_entry.id   d278481e5d83d54df13788d197c886c8
#
_cell.length_a   1.000
_cell.length_b   1.000
_cell.length_c   1.000
_cell.angle_alpha   90.00
_cell.angle_beta   90.00
_cell.angle_gamma   90.00
#
_symmetry.space_group_name_H-M   'P 1'
#
loop_
_entity.id
_entity.type
_entity.pdbx_description
1 polymer ?
#
loop_
_entity_poly.entity_id
_entity_poly.type
_entity_poly.pdbx_seq_one_letter_code
_entity_poly.pdbx_strand_id
1 'polypeptide(L)'
;TSEEELVKIFGKPQSSSNQFETFFTASNFLQYSDSLKVVRAESAVLNAGANSGILIRDDDHYQASFQAGEGSHGEWAARTAGTFGNSIGVEICGSASAYEQSLSILTVAEDAVGATVIAVDDVDGSGTAFNVGDLISFFSDSSHLVPVDEYNEYEVTAINTTDNELTIRLKDDPNGAGLQNIVPDNSYIKRRWKFYDLFDGAPGTTQWATDNARGSGDELHVVVYDTTGDITGKVATAA
;
A
#
# COMPACT_ATOMS: atom_id res chain seq x y z
N THR A 1 -2.46 -4.30 -32.18
CA THR A 1 -3.35 -3.86 -33.26
C THR A 1 -3.29 -2.34 -33.49
N SER A 2 -2.75 -1.57 -32.57
CA SER A 2 -2.53 -0.13 -32.69
C SER A 2 -1.24 0.30 -32.01
N GLU A 3 -0.76 1.52 -32.29
CA GLU A 3 0.40 2.09 -31.60
C GLU A 3 0.11 2.29 -30.10
N GLU A 4 -1.13 2.66 -29.74
CA GLU A 4 -1.54 2.77 -28.34
C GLU A 4 -1.41 1.44 -27.58
N GLU A 5 -1.81 0.34 -28.23
CA GLU A 5 -1.63 -1.00 -27.66
C GLU A 5 -0.18 -1.39 -27.57
N LEU A 6 0.65 -1.05 -28.58
CA LEU A 6 2.09 -1.24 -28.53
C LEU A 6 2.73 -0.51 -27.36
N VAL A 7 2.36 0.76 -27.12
CA VAL A 7 2.82 1.55 -25.97
C VAL A 7 2.35 0.93 -24.65
N LYS A 8 1.08 0.49 -24.58
CA LYS A 8 0.51 -0.12 -23.38
C LYS A 8 1.23 -1.41 -22.97
N ILE A 9 1.65 -2.22 -23.95
CA ILE A 9 2.27 -3.53 -23.68
C ILE A 9 3.79 -3.41 -23.49
N PHE A 10 4.46 -2.58 -24.28
CA PHE A 10 5.93 -2.52 -24.32
C PHE A 10 6.53 -1.21 -23.78
N GLY A 11 5.67 -0.28 -23.36
CA GLY A 11 6.09 1.03 -22.88
C GLY A 11 6.38 2.03 -24.01
N LYS A 12 6.70 3.26 -23.65
CA LYS A 12 7.09 4.32 -24.59
C LYS A 12 8.49 4.06 -25.14
N PRO A 13 8.79 4.49 -26.37
CA PRO A 13 10.13 4.34 -26.93
C PRO A 13 11.17 5.10 -26.08
N GLN A 14 12.30 4.44 -25.83
CA GLN A 14 13.40 4.98 -25.01
C GLN A 14 14.59 5.30 -25.91
N SER A 15 15.09 6.54 -25.85
CA SER A 15 16.23 6.99 -26.65
C SER A 15 17.59 6.49 -26.13
N SER A 16 17.62 5.90 -24.93
CA SER A 16 18.84 5.40 -24.29
C SER A 16 19.29 4.02 -24.77
N SER A 17 18.50 3.36 -25.62
CA SER A 17 18.80 2.03 -26.18
C SER A 17 18.30 1.94 -27.62
N ASN A 18 18.72 0.93 -28.36
CA ASN A 18 18.23 0.69 -29.73
C ASN A 18 16.74 0.29 -29.79
N GLN A 19 16.06 0.27 -28.68
CA GLN A 19 14.64 -0.09 -28.59
C GLN A 19 13.74 0.88 -29.39
N PHE A 20 14.14 2.15 -29.51
CA PHE A 20 13.37 3.13 -30.26
C PHE A 20 13.28 2.81 -31.78
N GLU A 21 14.34 2.25 -32.37
CA GLU A 21 14.34 1.83 -33.79
C GLU A 21 13.32 0.72 -34.04
N THR A 22 13.32 -0.29 -33.16
CA THR A 22 12.38 -1.40 -33.21
C THR A 22 10.95 -0.93 -32.96
N PHE A 23 10.77 -0.03 -31.99
CA PHE A 23 9.47 0.54 -31.67
C PHE A 23 8.88 1.31 -32.86
N PHE A 24 9.62 2.23 -33.44
CA PHE A 24 9.14 3.03 -34.58
C PHE A 24 8.94 2.17 -35.85
N THR A 25 9.71 1.11 -36.03
CA THR A 25 9.47 0.15 -37.09
C THR A 25 8.13 -0.55 -36.92
N ALA A 26 7.80 -0.98 -35.68
CA ALA A 26 6.53 -1.59 -35.36
C ALA A 26 5.36 -0.59 -35.47
N SER A 27 5.55 0.64 -34.97
CA SER A 27 4.56 1.73 -35.06
C SER A 27 4.24 2.06 -36.54
N ASN A 28 5.25 2.22 -37.37
CA ASN A 28 5.07 2.47 -38.80
C ASN A 28 4.32 1.31 -39.50
N PHE A 29 4.63 0.06 -39.15
CA PHE A 29 3.90 -1.10 -39.68
C PHE A 29 2.41 -1.06 -39.33
N LEU A 30 2.08 -0.66 -38.08
CA LEU A 30 0.70 -0.57 -37.60
C LEU A 30 -0.13 0.52 -38.30
N GLN A 31 0.51 1.46 -39.02
CA GLN A 31 -0.19 2.43 -39.85
C GLN A 31 -0.80 1.79 -41.14
N TYR A 32 -0.30 0.63 -41.53
CA TYR A 32 -0.70 -0.07 -42.76
C TYR A 32 -1.42 -1.40 -42.49
N SER A 33 -1.22 -1.98 -41.28
CA SER A 33 -1.78 -3.30 -40.94
C SER A 33 -1.97 -3.39 -39.43
N ASP A 34 -3.05 -4.04 -39.03
CA ASP A 34 -3.37 -4.35 -37.61
C ASP A 34 -2.84 -5.73 -37.18
N SER A 35 -2.23 -6.49 -38.07
CA SER A 35 -1.75 -7.86 -37.83
C SER A 35 -0.27 -7.93 -37.46
N LEU A 36 0.18 -7.14 -36.47
CA LEU A 36 1.55 -7.20 -35.95
C LEU A 36 1.64 -8.22 -34.82
N LYS A 37 2.64 -9.12 -34.91
CA LYS A 37 3.03 -10.00 -33.82
C LYS A 37 4.43 -9.60 -33.34
N VAL A 38 4.54 -9.24 -32.06
CA VAL A 38 5.83 -8.87 -31.43
C VAL A 38 6.19 -9.96 -30.44
N VAL A 39 7.41 -10.48 -30.56
CA VAL A 39 7.97 -11.43 -29.60
C VAL A 39 9.11 -10.73 -28.87
N ARG A 40 9.01 -10.67 -27.53
CA ARG A 40 10.07 -10.12 -26.69
C ARG A 40 11.22 -11.13 -26.65
N ALA A 41 12.39 -10.73 -27.12
CA ALA A 41 13.60 -11.56 -27.13
C ALA A 41 14.40 -11.51 -25.82
N GLU A 42 13.81 -11.01 -24.75
CA GLU A 42 14.42 -10.90 -23.42
C GLU A 42 14.02 -12.09 -22.56
N SER A 43 14.99 -12.85 -22.08
CA SER A 43 14.76 -14.06 -21.28
C SER A 43 14.82 -13.83 -19.76
N ALA A 44 15.27 -12.65 -19.33
CA ALA A 44 15.56 -12.36 -17.93
C ALA A 44 14.61 -11.32 -17.30
N VAL A 45 13.62 -10.82 -18.04
CA VAL A 45 12.67 -9.85 -17.50
C VAL A 45 11.62 -10.57 -16.67
N LEU A 46 11.63 -10.27 -15.39
CA LEU A 46 10.70 -10.83 -14.41
C LEU A 46 9.48 -9.92 -14.20
N ASN A 47 8.38 -10.52 -13.82
CA ASN A 47 7.25 -9.81 -13.25
C ASN A 47 7.57 -9.48 -11.79
N ALA A 48 7.27 -8.28 -11.32
CA ALA A 48 7.42 -7.95 -9.90
C ALA A 48 6.49 -8.82 -9.06
N GLY A 49 7.01 -9.43 -8.02
CA GLY A 49 6.25 -10.18 -7.03
C GLY A 49 6.41 -9.54 -5.65
N ALA A 50 5.50 -9.85 -4.72
CA ALA A 50 5.51 -9.24 -3.38
C ALA A 50 6.81 -9.52 -2.61
N ASN A 51 7.38 -10.73 -2.73
CA ASN A 51 8.63 -11.09 -2.06
C ASN A 51 9.82 -11.16 -3.02
N SER A 52 9.60 -11.55 -4.27
CA SER A 52 10.65 -11.68 -5.28
C SER A 52 10.07 -11.65 -6.68
N GLY A 53 10.88 -11.26 -7.67
CA GLY A 53 10.47 -11.33 -9.07
C GLY A 53 10.22 -12.75 -9.54
N ILE A 54 9.22 -12.93 -10.40
CA ILE A 54 8.87 -14.22 -10.99
C ILE A 54 8.79 -14.12 -12.51
N LEU A 55 9.09 -15.21 -13.20
CA LEU A 55 8.96 -15.29 -14.65
C LEU A 55 7.57 -15.82 -15.02
N ILE A 56 6.68 -14.95 -15.45
CA ILE A 56 5.38 -15.31 -16.02
C ILE A 56 5.46 -15.13 -17.53
N ARG A 57 5.29 -16.22 -18.28
CA ARG A 57 5.39 -16.21 -19.75
C ARG A 57 4.08 -15.78 -20.39
N ASP A 58 2.97 -16.28 -19.89
CA ASP A 58 1.61 -16.08 -20.36
C ASP A 58 0.60 -16.49 -19.29
N ASP A 59 -0.68 -16.31 -19.56
CA ASP A 59 -1.77 -16.64 -18.61
C ASP A 59 -1.82 -18.16 -18.32
N ASP A 60 -1.53 -19.02 -19.29
CA ASP A 60 -1.53 -20.48 -19.11
C ASP A 60 -0.40 -20.90 -18.17
N HIS A 61 0.77 -20.31 -18.33
CA HIS A 61 1.91 -20.54 -17.42
C HIS A 61 1.63 -20.06 -16.01
N TYR A 62 0.97 -18.91 -15.85
CA TYR A 62 0.56 -18.41 -14.53
C TYR A 62 -0.42 -19.38 -13.86
N GLN A 63 -1.47 -19.80 -14.57
CA GLN A 63 -2.48 -20.70 -14.04
C GLN A 63 -1.89 -22.08 -13.66
N ALA A 64 -0.98 -22.61 -14.48
CA ALA A 64 -0.39 -23.92 -14.24
C ALA A 64 0.65 -23.94 -13.11
N SER A 65 1.35 -22.81 -12.87
CA SER A 65 2.54 -22.81 -12.01
C SER A 65 2.41 -21.94 -10.75
N PHE A 66 1.53 -20.94 -10.73
CA PHE A 66 1.50 -19.93 -9.68
C PHE A 66 0.12 -19.70 -9.06
N GLN A 67 -0.98 -20.01 -9.75
CA GLN A 67 -2.34 -19.74 -9.28
C GLN A 67 -2.68 -20.49 -7.98
N ALA A 68 -2.07 -21.63 -7.72
CA ALA A 68 -2.39 -22.49 -6.57
C ALA A 68 -1.73 -22.05 -5.26
N GLY A 69 -0.90 -21.00 -5.30
CA GLY A 69 -0.22 -20.48 -4.10
C GLY A 69 0.99 -19.64 -4.46
N GLU A 70 1.33 -18.79 -3.53
CA GLU A 70 2.39 -17.80 -3.66
C GLU A 70 3.80 -18.37 -3.54
N GLY A 71 3.96 -19.51 -2.89
CA GLY A 71 5.28 -20.10 -2.63
C GLY A 71 6.27 -19.08 -2.04
N SER A 72 7.45 -18.96 -2.66
CA SER A 72 8.49 -17.99 -2.25
C SER A 72 8.31 -16.58 -2.84
N HIS A 73 7.36 -16.39 -3.74
CA HIS A 73 7.19 -15.14 -4.50
C HIS A 73 6.23 -14.16 -3.82
N GLY A 74 5.48 -14.60 -2.83
CA GLY A 74 4.44 -13.83 -2.16
C GLY A 74 3.08 -13.93 -2.87
N GLU A 75 2.09 -13.26 -2.30
CA GLU A 75 0.68 -13.38 -2.70
C GLU A 75 0.33 -12.58 -3.96
N TRP A 76 1.19 -11.67 -4.38
CA TRP A 76 0.93 -10.74 -5.48
C TRP A 76 2.03 -10.78 -6.53
N ALA A 77 1.62 -10.72 -7.78
CA ALA A 77 2.53 -10.57 -8.90
C ALA A 77 1.98 -9.57 -9.92
N ALA A 78 2.83 -8.69 -10.41
CA ALA A 78 2.46 -7.79 -11.49
C ALA A 78 2.22 -8.58 -12.78
N ARG A 79 1.14 -8.27 -13.49
CA ARG A 79 0.80 -8.95 -14.76
C ARG A 79 1.84 -8.69 -15.86
N THR A 80 2.42 -7.49 -15.86
CA THR A 80 3.40 -7.07 -16.88
C THR A 80 4.82 -7.22 -16.35
N ALA A 81 5.67 -7.90 -17.10
CA ALA A 81 7.09 -8.04 -16.77
C ALA A 81 7.85 -6.72 -16.93
N GLY A 82 8.85 -6.52 -16.09
CA GLY A 82 9.73 -5.35 -16.07
C GLY A 82 9.62 -4.51 -14.80
N THR A 83 10.47 -3.49 -14.71
CA THR A 83 10.61 -2.63 -13.52
C THR A 83 9.39 -1.81 -13.19
N PHE A 84 8.48 -1.62 -14.14
CA PHE A 84 7.22 -0.90 -13.95
C PHE A 84 6.37 -1.48 -12.80
N GLY A 85 6.36 -2.81 -12.65
CA GLY A 85 5.65 -3.47 -11.56
C GLY A 85 6.22 -3.17 -10.17
N ASN A 86 7.46 -2.70 -10.07
CA ASN A 86 8.07 -2.35 -8.78
C ASN A 86 7.47 -1.09 -8.14
N SER A 87 6.75 -0.29 -8.94
CA SER A 87 6.03 0.90 -8.46
C SER A 87 4.62 0.59 -7.94
N ILE A 88 4.18 -0.65 -8.02
CA ILE A 88 2.83 -1.04 -7.58
C ILE A 88 2.89 -1.47 -6.11
N GLY A 89 2.12 -0.79 -5.27
CA GLY A 89 1.82 -1.21 -3.91
C GLY A 89 0.41 -1.83 -3.82
N VAL A 90 0.25 -2.83 -2.98
CA VAL A 90 -1.05 -3.45 -2.68
C VAL A 90 -1.21 -3.47 -1.16
N GLU A 91 -2.31 -2.92 -0.68
CA GLU A 91 -2.66 -2.92 0.74
C GLU A 91 -4.03 -3.56 0.91
N ILE A 92 -4.18 -4.33 1.98
CA ILE A 92 -5.42 -5.03 2.31
C ILE A 92 -5.84 -4.67 3.73
N CYS A 93 -7.10 -4.32 3.89
CA CYS A 93 -7.75 -4.22 5.18
C CYS A 93 -8.87 -5.27 5.24
N GLY A 94 -8.66 -6.32 6.03
CA GLY A 94 -9.56 -7.48 6.10
C GLY A 94 -10.45 -7.53 7.34
N SER A 95 -10.45 -6.49 8.19
CA SER A 95 -11.31 -6.46 9.38
C SER A 95 -11.56 -5.05 9.88
N ALA A 96 -12.62 -4.88 10.67
CA ALA A 96 -12.93 -3.61 11.31
C ALA A 96 -11.79 -3.13 12.23
N SER A 97 -11.13 -4.04 12.95
CA SER A 97 -10.00 -3.70 13.82
C SER A 97 -8.73 -3.33 13.06
N ALA A 98 -8.54 -3.86 11.85
CA ALA A 98 -7.46 -3.41 10.97
C ALA A 98 -7.74 -2.02 10.40
N TYR A 99 -9.01 -1.69 10.17
CA TYR A 99 -9.45 -0.40 9.62
C TYR A 99 -9.33 0.73 10.64
N GLU A 100 -9.90 0.56 11.83
CA GLU A 100 -9.83 1.50 12.95
C GLU A 100 -9.83 0.74 14.27
N GLN A 101 -8.95 1.13 15.18
CA GLN A 101 -8.87 0.52 16.51
C GLN A 101 -8.53 1.54 17.57
N SER A 102 -9.36 1.58 18.64
CA SER A 102 -9.06 2.25 19.89
C SER A 102 -8.17 1.35 20.73
N LEU A 103 -6.94 1.79 20.98
CA LEU A 103 -5.93 1.00 21.67
C LEU A 103 -5.95 1.25 23.17
N SER A 104 -5.58 0.24 23.96
CA SER A 104 -5.24 0.40 25.36
C SER A 104 -3.79 0.86 25.59
N ILE A 105 -3.02 1.00 24.51
CA ILE A 105 -1.64 1.48 24.51
C ILE A 105 -1.64 2.96 24.86
N LEU A 106 -0.71 3.34 25.74
CA LEU A 106 -0.54 4.69 26.26
C LEU A 106 0.84 5.23 25.92
N THR A 107 0.94 6.55 25.79
CA THR A 107 2.23 7.24 25.81
C THR A 107 2.86 7.11 27.20
N VAL A 108 4.18 6.96 27.29
CA VAL A 108 4.90 6.77 28.57
C VAL A 108 5.63 8.03 29.04
N ALA A 109 5.49 9.14 28.32
CA ALA A 109 6.04 10.44 28.69
C ALA A 109 5.21 11.56 28.05
N GLU A 110 5.37 12.78 28.54
CA GLU A 110 4.85 13.96 27.86
C GLU A 110 5.75 14.29 26.66
N ASP A 111 5.14 14.41 25.49
CA ASP A 111 5.81 14.75 24.25
C ASP A 111 5.51 16.20 23.84
N ALA A 112 6.58 16.95 23.58
CA ALA A 112 6.49 18.36 23.21
C ALA A 112 6.04 18.57 21.77
N VAL A 113 5.52 19.76 21.49
CA VAL A 113 5.27 20.22 20.11
C VAL A 113 6.51 20.03 19.23
N GLY A 114 6.33 19.47 18.05
CA GLY A 114 7.39 19.16 17.11
C GLY A 114 8.07 17.80 17.32
N ALA A 115 7.72 17.04 18.36
CA ALA A 115 8.26 15.69 18.55
C ALA A 115 7.84 14.79 17.37
N THR A 116 8.80 14.03 16.86
CA THR A 116 8.64 13.06 15.78
C THR A 116 8.87 11.62 16.23
N VAL A 117 9.26 11.41 17.48
CA VAL A 117 9.41 10.11 18.11
C VAL A 117 8.59 10.12 19.39
N ILE A 118 7.71 9.15 19.53
CA ILE A 118 6.79 8.99 20.65
C ILE A 118 7.07 7.65 21.31
N ALA A 119 7.39 7.67 22.58
CA ALA A 119 7.53 6.46 23.38
C ALA A 119 6.16 5.98 23.87
N VAL A 120 5.91 4.69 23.74
CA VAL A 120 4.65 4.04 24.14
C VAL A 120 4.92 2.85 25.06
N ASP A 121 3.94 2.43 25.82
CA ASP A 121 4.09 1.31 26.75
C ASP A 121 4.25 -0.04 26.05
N ASP A 122 3.76 -0.18 24.81
CA ASP A 122 3.93 -1.40 24.01
C ASP A 122 3.72 -1.13 22.51
N VAL A 123 4.66 -1.53 21.66
CA VAL A 123 4.52 -1.50 20.20
C VAL A 123 4.15 -2.86 19.62
N ASP A 124 4.42 -3.97 20.35
CA ASP A 124 4.21 -5.35 19.93
C ASP A 124 3.05 -6.04 20.65
N GLY A 125 2.33 -5.31 21.50
CA GLY A 125 1.36 -5.83 22.45
C GLY A 125 0.45 -6.90 21.86
N SER A 126 0.11 -7.85 22.67
CA SER A 126 -0.67 -9.04 22.31
C SER A 126 -1.99 -8.65 21.61
N GLY A 127 -1.95 -8.52 20.30
CA GLY A 127 -3.10 -8.27 19.43
C GLY A 127 -3.20 -6.86 18.85
N THR A 128 -2.21 -5.99 19.07
CA THR A 128 -2.27 -4.62 18.56
C THR A 128 -0.92 -4.21 17.96
N ALA A 129 -0.61 -4.77 16.82
CA ALA A 129 0.56 -4.34 16.08
C ALA A 129 0.28 -3.00 15.37
N PHE A 130 1.18 -2.03 15.52
CA PHE A 130 1.29 -0.92 14.61
C PHE A 130 1.98 -1.38 13.33
N ASN A 131 1.57 -0.82 12.20
CA ASN A 131 2.27 -1.00 10.93
C ASN A 131 2.81 0.34 10.46
N VAL A 132 3.94 0.30 9.76
CA VAL A 132 4.43 1.49 9.05
C VAL A 132 3.38 1.90 8.01
N GLY A 133 2.99 3.17 8.06
CA GLY A 133 1.90 3.73 7.25
C GLY A 133 0.58 3.85 8.00
N ASP A 134 0.39 3.20 9.16
CA ASP A 134 -0.81 3.44 9.98
C ASP A 134 -0.89 4.91 10.40
N LEU A 135 -2.11 5.40 10.55
CA LEU A 135 -2.39 6.72 11.08
C LEU A 135 -2.77 6.61 12.55
N ILE A 136 -2.20 7.48 13.38
CA ILE A 136 -2.49 7.53 14.81
C ILE A 136 -2.94 8.91 15.25
N SER A 137 -3.76 8.94 16.28
CA SER A 137 -4.20 10.15 16.99
C SER A 137 -4.26 9.90 18.49
N PHE A 138 -4.20 10.97 19.29
CA PHE A 138 -4.03 10.91 20.72
C PHE A 138 -5.24 11.43 21.47
N PHE A 139 -5.61 10.78 22.59
CA PHE A 139 -6.79 11.07 23.39
C PHE A 139 -6.49 11.04 24.89
N SER A 140 -7.19 11.85 25.67
CA SER A 140 -7.02 11.91 27.13
C SER A 140 -7.84 10.89 27.89
N ASP A 141 -8.77 10.20 27.20
CA ASP A 141 -9.72 9.27 27.82
C ASP A 141 -9.76 7.92 27.10
N SER A 142 -10.06 6.88 27.84
CA SER A 142 -10.16 5.50 27.32
C SER A 142 -11.30 5.28 26.32
N SER A 143 -12.22 6.22 26.22
CA SER A 143 -13.31 6.20 25.21
C SER A 143 -12.88 6.79 23.88
N HIS A 144 -11.67 7.38 23.80
CA HIS A 144 -11.10 8.04 22.61
C HIS A 144 -12.04 9.12 22.03
N LEU A 145 -12.69 9.90 22.92
CA LEU A 145 -13.62 10.96 22.54
C LEU A 145 -13.03 12.37 22.73
N VAL A 146 -12.05 12.52 23.64
CA VAL A 146 -11.44 13.81 23.96
C VAL A 146 -10.02 13.84 23.41
N PRO A 147 -9.82 14.44 22.24
CA PRO A 147 -8.49 14.52 21.63
C PRO A 147 -7.60 15.46 22.44
N VAL A 148 -6.32 15.14 22.52
CA VAL A 148 -5.30 16.00 23.14
C VAL A 148 -4.58 16.86 22.11
N ASP A 149 -4.66 16.48 20.83
CA ASP A 149 -3.99 17.15 19.73
C ASP A 149 -4.97 17.48 18.57
N GLU A 150 -6.12 18.07 18.90
CA GLU A 150 -7.12 18.63 17.97
C GLU A 150 -7.55 17.72 16.81
N TYR A 151 -7.57 16.39 17.01
CA TYR A 151 -7.83 15.38 15.96
C TYR A 151 -6.78 15.32 14.84
N ASN A 152 -5.58 15.88 15.05
CA ASN A 152 -4.49 15.66 14.12
C ASN A 152 -4.18 14.15 14.00
N GLU A 153 -3.89 13.73 12.80
CA GLU A 153 -3.46 12.34 12.50
C GLU A 153 -1.99 12.36 12.11
N TYR A 154 -1.28 11.35 12.57
CA TYR A 154 0.16 11.18 12.31
C TYR A 154 0.39 9.83 11.67
N GLU A 155 1.13 9.82 10.56
CA GLU A 155 1.57 8.59 9.92
C GLU A 155 2.75 8.01 10.69
N VAL A 156 2.67 6.73 11.03
CA VAL A 156 3.79 5.96 11.59
C VAL A 156 4.79 5.68 10.46
N THR A 157 5.98 6.24 10.54
CA THR A 157 7.02 6.09 9.51
C THR A 157 8.07 5.05 9.88
N ALA A 158 8.27 4.76 11.17
CA ALA A 158 9.11 3.67 11.65
C ALA A 158 8.64 3.20 13.03
N ILE A 159 8.97 1.96 13.36
CA ILE A 159 8.65 1.30 14.64
C ILE A 159 9.94 0.74 15.23
N ASN A 160 10.27 1.14 16.44
CA ASN A 160 11.39 0.62 17.21
C ASN A 160 10.86 -0.30 18.32
N THR A 161 10.94 -1.61 18.08
CA THR A 161 10.44 -2.64 19.01
C THR A 161 11.35 -2.84 20.22
N THR A 162 12.59 -2.34 20.18
CA THR A 162 13.54 -2.45 21.30
C THR A 162 13.23 -1.44 22.38
N ASP A 163 12.91 -0.21 21.99
CA ASP A 163 12.69 0.92 22.91
C ASP A 163 11.21 1.28 23.03
N ASN A 164 10.31 0.55 22.33
CA ASN A 164 8.88 0.84 22.26
C ASN A 164 8.58 2.27 21.76
N GLU A 165 9.18 2.64 20.63
CA GLU A 165 9.02 3.97 20.06
C GLU A 165 8.37 3.91 18.68
N LEU A 166 7.53 4.89 18.41
CA LEU A 166 6.95 5.16 17.09
C LEU A 166 7.58 6.43 16.53
N THR A 167 8.15 6.35 15.33
CA THR A 167 8.51 7.55 14.57
C THR A 167 7.31 7.99 13.77
N ILE A 168 6.91 9.25 13.90
CA ILE A 168 5.70 9.79 13.31
C ILE A 168 5.97 11.04 12.49
N ARG A 169 5.05 11.34 11.58
CA ARG A 169 4.96 12.64 10.91
C ARG A 169 3.50 13.07 10.78
N LEU A 170 3.25 14.37 10.78
CA LEU A 170 1.90 14.88 10.54
C LEU A 170 1.40 14.38 9.18
N LYS A 171 0.18 13.85 9.15
CA LYS A 171 -0.49 13.42 7.92
C LYS A 171 -0.50 14.57 6.90
N ASP A 172 -0.23 14.25 5.65
CA ASP A 172 -0.24 15.17 4.51
C ASP A 172 0.79 16.32 4.57
N ASP A 173 1.72 16.31 5.53
CA ASP A 173 2.82 17.26 5.54
C ASP A 173 4.05 16.70 4.81
N PRO A 174 4.39 17.23 3.62
CA PRO A 174 5.57 16.81 2.87
C PRO A 174 6.89 17.12 3.59
N ASN A 175 6.89 18.03 4.58
CA ASN A 175 8.08 18.40 5.33
C ASN A 175 8.31 17.53 6.57
N GLY A 176 7.36 16.65 6.88
CA GLY A 176 7.49 15.70 7.98
C GLY A 176 7.38 16.35 9.36
N ALA A 177 6.48 17.32 9.55
CA ALA A 177 6.22 17.93 10.84
C ALA A 177 5.85 16.87 11.89
N GLY A 178 6.28 17.06 13.12
CA GLY A 178 5.90 16.28 14.29
C GLY A 178 4.62 16.79 14.94
N LEU A 179 4.44 16.48 16.22
CA LEU A 179 3.28 16.87 17.00
C LEU A 179 2.93 18.34 16.88
N GLN A 180 1.67 18.67 16.72
CA GLN A 180 1.19 20.04 16.61
C GLN A 180 0.87 20.64 17.99
N ASN A 181 0.50 19.81 18.95
CA ASN A 181 0.30 20.18 20.34
C ASN A 181 1.07 19.23 21.27
N ILE A 182 1.11 19.57 22.55
CA ILE A 182 1.70 18.70 23.59
C ILE A 182 0.81 17.47 23.76
N VAL A 183 1.40 16.30 23.72
CA VAL A 183 0.74 15.02 24.06
C VAL A 183 1.16 14.63 25.47
N PRO A 184 0.25 14.67 26.46
CA PRO A 184 0.55 14.31 27.84
C PRO A 184 0.96 12.85 27.99
N ASP A 185 1.70 12.56 29.07
CA ASP A 185 1.89 11.21 29.55
C ASP A 185 0.56 10.48 29.77
N ASN A 186 0.52 9.19 29.52
CA ASN A 186 -0.69 8.34 29.60
C ASN A 186 -1.83 8.75 28.64
N SER A 187 -1.51 9.34 27.50
CA SER A 187 -2.48 9.56 26.43
C SER A 187 -2.77 8.26 25.69
N TYR A 188 -4.07 8.01 25.45
CA TYR A 188 -4.55 6.84 24.69
C TYR A 188 -4.34 7.06 23.19
N ILE A 189 -4.08 5.96 22.46
CA ILE A 189 -3.83 5.99 21.03
C ILE A 189 -4.98 5.34 20.28
N LYS A 190 -5.46 6.02 19.24
CA LYS A 190 -6.35 5.47 18.23
C LYS A 190 -5.56 5.26 16.96
N ARG A 191 -5.67 4.07 16.39
CA ARG A 191 -5.01 3.70 15.13
C ARG A 191 -6.05 3.57 14.02
N ARG A 192 -5.69 4.03 12.82
CA ARG A 192 -6.45 3.86 11.59
C ARG A 192 -5.54 3.36 10.47
N TRP A 193 -6.11 2.55 9.60
CA TRP A 193 -5.46 2.16 8.36
C TRP A 193 -5.24 3.38 7.44
N LYS A 194 -4.08 3.50 6.81
CA LYS A 194 -3.69 4.70 6.05
C LYS A 194 -4.63 5.08 4.88
N PHE A 195 -5.41 4.13 4.37
CA PHE A 195 -6.37 4.35 3.29
C PHE A 195 -7.83 4.31 3.75
N TYR A 196 -8.09 4.55 5.04
CA TYR A 196 -9.43 4.44 5.61
C TYR A 196 -10.44 5.39 4.96
N ASP A 197 -10.01 6.56 4.52
CA ASP A 197 -10.82 7.60 3.91
C ASP A 197 -11.18 7.36 2.43
N LEU A 198 -10.63 6.33 1.80
CA LEU A 198 -11.07 5.87 0.48
C LEU A 198 -12.36 5.03 0.52
N PHE A 199 -12.84 4.68 1.71
CA PHE A 199 -13.98 3.79 1.91
C PHE A 199 -15.00 4.41 2.86
N ASP A 200 -16.29 4.13 2.64
CA ASP A 200 -17.39 4.66 3.46
C ASP A 200 -17.42 4.08 4.88
N GLY A 201 -16.70 3.02 5.16
CA GLY A 201 -16.63 2.37 6.46
C GLY A 201 -15.72 1.16 6.50
N ALA A 202 -15.58 0.56 7.67
CA ALA A 202 -14.77 -0.63 7.88
C ALA A 202 -15.38 -1.86 7.16
N PRO A 203 -14.53 -2.80 6.71
CA PRO A 203 -15.03 -4.06 6.15
C PRO A 203 -15.74 -4.87 7.24
N GLY A 204 -16.86 -5.45 6.89
CA GLY A 204 -17.76 -6.13 7.82
C GLY A 204 -18.29 -7.44 7.28
N THR A 205 -19.60 -7.63 7.47
CA THR A 205 -20.32 -8.81 6.98
C THR A 205 -21.41 -8.36 6.03
N THR A 206 -21.40 -8.92 4.83
CA THR A 206 -22.45 -8.60 3.85
C THR A 206 -23.82 -9.09 4.31
N GLN A 207 -24.86 -8.40 3.88
CA GLN A 207 -26.23 -8.84 4.12
C GLN A 207 -26.47 -10.23 3.51
N TRP A 208 -25.84 -10.53 2.38
CA TRP A 208 -25.95 -11.84 1.76
C TRP A 208 -25.39 -12.96 2.65
N ALA A 209 -24.22 -12.77 3.26
CA ALA A 209 -23.63 -13.76 4.17
C ALA A 209 -24.51 -13.98 5.39
N THR A 210 -25.07 -12.89 5.94
CA THR A 210 -26.03 -12.95 7.06
C THR A 210 -27.28 -13.76 6.71
N ASP A 211 -27.91 -13.46 5.58
CA ASP A 211 -29.15 -14.09 5.13
C ASP A 211 -28.97 -15.57 4.77
N ASN A 212 -27.77 -15.96 4.36
CA ASN A 212 -27.46 -17.33 3.95
C ASN A 212 -26.65 -18.13 4.98
N ALA A 213 -26.47 -17.59 6.19
CA ALA A 213 -25.72 -18.22 7.28
C ALA A 213 -24.30 -18.69 6.84
N ARG A 214 -23.58 -17.82 6.11
CA ARG A 214 -22.24 -18.10 5.56
C ARG A 214 -21.08 -17.63 6.46
N GLY A 215 -21.37 -17.27 7.70
CA GLY A 215 -20.37 -16.74 8.62
C GLY A 215 -20.37 -15.21 8.65
N SER A 216 -19.26 -14.63 9.06
CA SER A 216 -19.08 -13.18 9.19
C SER A 216 -17.70 -12.75 8.69
N GLY A 217 -17.54 -11.46 8.43
CA GLY A 217 -16.26 -10.90 7.99
C GLY A 217 -15.89 -11.31 6.57
N ASP A 218 -16.85 -11.30 5.66
CA ASP A 218 -16.67 -11.66 4.25
C ASP A 218 -16.37 -10.44 3.35
N GLU A 219 -16.25 -9.25 3.93
CA GLU A 219 -15.79 -8.05 3.23
C GLU A 219 -14.31 -7.81 3.48
N LEU A 220 -13.64 -7.25 2.48
CA LEU A 220 -12.28 -6.76 2.58
C LEU A 220 -12.09 -5.55 1.68
N HIS A 221 -11.21 -4.65 2.07
CA HIS A 221 -10.80 -3.53 1.24
C HIS A 221 -9.43 -3.82 0.64
N VAL A 222 -9.27 -3.53 -0.65
CA VAL A 222 -8.01 -3.67 -1.37
C VAL A 222 -7.71 -2.35 -2.05
N VAL A 223 -6.53 -1.80 -1.80
CA VAL A 223 -6.02 -0.62 -2.49
C VAL A 223 -4.78 -1.00 -3.28
N VAL A 224 -4.81 -0.65 -4.57
CA VAL A 224 -3.65 -0.77 -5.45
C VAL A 224 -3.19 0.65 -5.79
N TYR A 225 -1.95 0.96 -5.48
CA TYR A 225 -1.46 2.33 -5.58
C TYR A 225 -0.05 2.40 -6.17
N ASP A 226 0.33 3.59 -6.63
CA ASP A 226 1.65 3.89 -7.18
C ASP A 226 2.57 4.40 -6.08
N THR A 227 3.59 3.61 -5.76
CA THR A 227 4.52 3.92 -4.66
C THR A 227 5.58 4.96 -5.02
N THR A 228 5.92 5.10 -6.28
CA THR A 228 7.00 5.97 -6.77
C THR A 228 6.53 7.09 -7.69
N GLY A 229 5.29 7.02 -8.16
CA GLY A 229 4.75 7.96 -9.14
C GLY A 229 5.10 7.62 -10.59
N ASP A 230 5.75 6.49 -10.84
CA ASP A 230 6.16 6.10 -12.20
C ASP A 230 4.99 5.74 -13.12
N ILE A 231 3.85 5.39 -12.54
CA ILE A 231 2.66 4.96 -13.25
C ILE A 231 1.68 6.13 -13.44
N THR A 232 1.36 6.81 -12.34
CA THR A 232 0.32 7.86 -12.31
C THR A 232 0.89 9.26 -12.42
N GLY A 233 2.19 9.44 -12.27
CA GLY A 233 2.86 10.72 -12.13
C GLY A 233 2.73 11.34 -10.74
N LYS A 234 2.12 10.62 -9.79
CA LYS A 234 1.98 11.04 -8.39
C LYS A 234 2.29 9.86 -7.49
N VAL A 235 3.09 10.10 -6.47
CA VAL A 235 3.24 9.15 -5.37
C VAL A 235 1.93 9.13 -4.58
N ALA A 236 1.39 7.96 -4.31
CA ALA A 236 0.25 7.85 -3.41
C ALA A 236 0.73 8.17 -1.99
N THR A 237 0.34 9.32 -1.50
CA THR A 237 0.37 9.64 -0.07
C THR A 237 -0.89 9.08 0.57
N ALA A 238 -0.85 8.75 1.85
CA ALA A 238 -2.07 8.57 2.62
C ALA A 238 -2.94 9.81 2.40
N ALA A 239 -4.17 9.60 1.96
CA ALA A 239 -5.08 10.69 1.61
C ALA A 239 -5.55 11.43 2.85
#